data_7425b92ad7f62b3a5f45c1b1df0c889f
#
_entry.id   7425b92ad7f62b3a5f45c1b1df0c889f
#
_cell.length_a   1.000
_cell.length_b   1.000
_cell.length_c   1.000
_cell.angle_alpha   90.00
_cell.angle_beta   90.00
_cell.angle_gamma   90.00
#
_symmetry.space_group_name_H-M   'P 1'
#
loop_
_entity.id
_entity.type
_entity.pdbx_description
1 polymer ?
#
loop_
_entity_poly.entity_id
_entity_poly.type
_entity_poly.pdbx_seq_one_letter_code
_entity_poly.pdbx_strand_id
1 'polypeptide(L)'
;MVGNTEFSQNPSPFGSEVQQLESPEGELHLRFILPSGMAFALPADGIREVMQQSPEQITPIPNVSPLLLGTINLRGQIIWVADLGQFLGDPTPLRINRPEIPVIAVEDQDTLLGLAVGDMRGMRWLPPENLQLQLNGIPDSMAPFIRGGWLPDEDEDVIWHLLDHVAVLRSARWAT
;
A
#
# COMPACT_ATOMS: atom_id res chain seq x y z
N MET A 1 29.50 -60.88 6.48
CA MET A 1 28.57 -60.34 5.49
C MET A 1 27.94 -59.09 6.06
N VAL A 2 28.36 -57.98 5.56
CA VAL A 2 27.87 -56.70 5.99
C VAL A 2 26.80 -56.30 5.00
N GLY A 3 25.55 -56.29 5.42
CA GLY A 3 24.44 -55.73 4.65
C GLY A 3 24.52 -54.22 4.60
N ASN A 4 24.84 -53.69 3.45
CA ASN A 4 24.66 -52.27 3.19
C ASN A 4 23.17 -51.97 3.15
N THR A 5 22.66 -51.42 4.24
CA THR A 5 21.41 -50.72 4.20
C THR A 5 21.65 -49.32 3.64
N GLU A 6 21.47 -49.20 2.33
CA GLU A 6 21.33 -47.89 1.74
C GLU A 6 20.05 -47.25 2.29
N PHE A 7 20.22 -46.31 3.21
CA PHE A 7 19.15 -45.39 3.55
C PHE A 7 18.93 -44.46 2.34
N SER A 8 18.00 -44.84 1.50
CA SER A 8 17.45 -43.94 0.52
C SER A 8 16.80 -42.77 1.26
N GLN A 9 17.51 -41.69 1.35
CA GLN A 9 16.92 -40.43 1.77
C GLN A 9 16.00 -39.98 0.65
N ASN A 10 14.75 -40.35 0.73
CA ASN A 10 13.71 -39.68 -0.05
C ASN A 10 13.64 -38.24 0.43
N PRO A 11 13.92 -37.25 -0.46
CA PRO A 11 13.66 -35.86 -0.05
C PRO A 11 12.20 -35.69 0.31
N SER A 12 11.97 -35.15 1.50
CA SER A 12 10.64 -34.85 1.98
C SER A 12 9.89 -33.99 0.95
N PRO A 13 8.69 -34.37 0.52
CA PRO A 13 7.91 -33.57 -0.44
C PRO A 13 7.57 -32.18 0.08
N PHE A 14 7.69 -31.93 1.37
CA PHE A 14 7.46 -30.62 1.98
C PHE A 14 8.64 -29.66 1.87
N GLY A 15 9.86 -30.15 1.66
CA GLY A 15 11.05 -29.29 1.56
C GLY A 15 11.11 -28.45 0.30
N SER A 16 10.55 -28.95 -0.81
CA SER A 16 10.55 -28.22 -2.08
C SER A 16 9.47 -27.15 -2.17
N GLU A 17 8.32 -27.36 -1.51
CA GLU A 17 7.25 -26.35 -1.46
C GLU A 17 7.62 -25.18 -0.56
N VAL A 18 8.29 -25.43 0.57
CA VAL A 18 8.76 -24.37 1.47
C VAL A 18 9.83 -23.51 0.79
N GLN A 19 10.71 -24.10 -0.02
CA GLN A 19 11.70 -23.33 -0.77
C GLN A 19 11.10 -22.47 -1.88
N GLN A 20 9.98 -22.89 -2.49
CA GLN A 20 9.26 -22.07 -3.48
C GLN A 20 8.53 -20.90 -2.83
N LEU A 21 8.09 -21.02 -1.58
CA LEU A 21 7.45 -19.95 -0.82
C LEU A 21 8.47 -18.95 -0.25
N GLU A 22 9.72 -19.36 -0.03
CA GLU A 22 10.78 -18.51 0.56
C GLU A 22 11.51 -17.62 -0.46
N SER A 23 11.27 -17.80 -1.76
CA SER A 23 11.95 -17.01 -2.82
C SER A 23 10.95 -16.50 -3.86
N PRO A 24 9.95 -15.71 -3.46
CA PRO A 24 9.09 -15.05 -4.44
C PRO A 24 9.91 -14.03 -5.23
N GLU A 25 9.65 -13.93 -6.54
CA GLU A 25 10.28 -12.92 -7.38
C GLU A 25 9.71 -11.53 -7.06
N GLY A 26 10.61 -10.57 -6.76
CA GLY A 26 10.27 -9.19 -6.54
C GLY A 26 10.14 -8.80 -5.06
N GLU A 27 9.56 -7.64 -4.84
CA GLU A 27 9.29 -7.07 -3.52
C GLU A 27 7.78 -7.03 -3.26
N LEU A 28 7.39 -7.27 -2.01
CA LEU A 28 5.98 -7.30 -1.63
C LEU A 28 5.40 -5.90 -1.55
N HIS A 29 4.27 -5.70 -2.24
CA HIS A 29 3.54 -4.43 -2.27
C HIS A 29 2.07 -4.65 -1.98
N LEU A 30 1.45 -3.69 -1.31
CA LEU A 30 0.00 -3.56 -1.26
C LEU A 30 -0.47 -2.74 -2.45
N ARG A 31 -1.45 -3.25 -3.20
CA ARG A 31 -2.07 -2.54 -4.31
C ARG A 31 -3.40 -1.96 -3.88
N PHE A 32 -3.65 -0.74 -4.27
CA PHE A 32 -4.91 -0.04 -3.97
C PHE A 32 -5.26 0.93 -5.10
N ILE A 33 -6.51 1.39 -5.07
CA ILE A 33 -7.07 2.28 -6.10
C ILE A 33 -7.66 3.50 -5.42
N LEU A 34 -7.36 4.68 -5.95
CA LEU A 34 -8.02 5.93 -5.56
C LEU A 34 -9.45 6.00 -6.10
N PRO A 35 -10.30 6.88 -5.57
CA PRO A 35 -11.67 7.03 -6.04
C PRO A 35 -11.81 7.27 -7.54
N SER A 36 -10.84 7.91 -8.19
CA SER A 36 -10.80 8.11 -9.66
C SER A 36 -10.52 6.84 -10.44
N GLY A 37 -10.05 5.79 -9.81
CA GLY A 37 -9.58 4.57 -10.45
C GLY A 37 -8.08 4.51 -10.68
N MET A 38 -7.33 5.57 -10.35
CA MET A 38 -5.88 5.56 -10.46
C MET A 38 -5.27 4.53 -9.49
N ALA A 39 -4.37 3.70 -10.00
CA ALA A 39 -3.86 2.51 -9.31
C ALA A 39 -2.47 2.76 -8.73
N PHE A 40 -2.27 2.34 -7.49
CA PHE A 40 -1.03 2.53 -6.74
C PHE A 40 -0.54 1.23 -6.12
N ALA A 41 0.77 1.15 -5.93
CA ALA A 41 1.43 0.11 -5.15
C ALA A 41 2.26 0.77 -4.06
N LEU A 42 2.23 0.18 -2.87
CA LEU A 42 2.94 0.66 -1.69
C LEU A 42 3.80 -0.46 -1.11
N PRO A 43 5.11 -0.24 -0.88
CA PRO A 43 5.96 -1.28 -0.33
C PRO A 43 5.46 -1.76 1.04
N ALA A 44 5.43 -3.06 1.24
CA ALA A 44 4.93 -3.66 2.49
C ALA A 44 5.72 -3.23 3.73
N ASP A 45 7.02 -2.95 3.57
CA ASP A 45 7.87 -2.50 4.67
C ASP A 45 7.52 -1.12 5.24
N GLY A 46 6.78 -0.31 4.46
CA GLY A 46 6.24 0.98 4.93
C GLY A 46 4.87 0.89 5.57
N ILE A 47 4.27 -0.29 5.63
CA ILE A 47 2.92 -0.50 6.14
C ILE A 47 2.95 -1.04 7.56
N ARG A 48 2.29 -0.34 8.46
CA ARG A 48 2.07 -0.81 9.84
C ARG A 48 0.89 -1.74 9.93
N GLU A 49 -0.23 -1.37 9.33
CA GLU A 49 -1.47 -2.13 9.35
C GLU A 49 -2.40 -1.70 8.21
N VAL A 50 -3.21 -2.64 7.73
CA VAL A 50 -4.26 -2.39 6.74
C VAL A 50 -5.59 -2.71 7.40
N MET A 51 -6.57 -1.81 7.28
CA MET A 51 -7.84 -1.97 7.97
C MET A 51 -9.01 -1.49 7.13
N GLN A 52 -10.18 -2.03 7.42
CA GLN A 52 -11.46 -1.51 6.95
C GLN A 52 -12.11 -0.77 8.11
N GLN A 53 -12.24 0.54 7.99
CA GLN A 53 -12.65 1.40 9.07
C GLN A 53 -14.09 1.88 8.85
N SER A 54 -14.97 1.68 9.81
CA SER A 54 -16.29 2.30 9.80
C SER A 54 -16.14 3.82 9.86
N PRO A 55 -16.85 4.59 9.03
CA PRO A 55 -16.79 6.06 9.08
C PRO A 55 -17.11 6.64 10.45
N GLU A 56 -17.99 5.97 11.20
CA GLU A 56 -18.38 6.39 12.56
C GLU A 56 -17.25 6.28 13.57
N GLN A 57 -16.24 5.44 13.30
CA GLN A 57 -15.08 5.27 14.16
C GLN A 57 -13.97 6.27 13.84
N ILE A 58 -14.12 7.06 12.80
CA ILE A 58 -13.22 8.18 12.49
C ILE A 58 -13.77 9.41 13.20
N THR A 59 -13.04 9.87 14.21
CA THR A 59 -13.46 11.05 14.99
C THR A 59 -12.99 12.32 14.29
N PRO A 60 -13.89 13.13 13.73
CA PRO A 60 -13.50 14.39 13.10
C PRO A 60 -12.99 15.38 14.14
N ILE A 61 -11.94 16.11 13.79
CA ILE A 61 -11.36 17.15 14.63
C ILE A 61 -11.55 18.50 13.96
N PRO A 62 -12.15 19.48 14.63
CA PRO A 62 -12.37 20.80 14.03
C PRO A 62 -11.06 21.59 13.88
N ASN A 63 -11.02 22.49 12.89
CA ASN A 63 -9.93 23.45 12.66
C ASN A 63 -8.57 22.80 12.34
N VAL A 64 -8.61 21.62 11.72
CA VAL A 64 -7.41 20.95 11.18
C VAL A 64 -7.40 21.06 9.65
N SER A 65 -6.31 20.65 9.02
CA SER A 65 -6.21 20.60 7.56
C SER A 65 -7.41 19.85 6.96
N PRO A 66 -8.02 20.35 5.85
CA PRO A 66 -9.12 19.66 5.17
C PRO A 66 -8.70 18.32 4.57
N LEU A 67 -7.41 18.05 4.47
CA LEU A 67 -6.87 16.75 4.02
C LEU A 67 -7.06 15.65 5.07
N LEU A 68 -7.31 16.01 6.32
CA LEU A 68 -7.49 15.09 7.43
C LEU A 68 -8.98 14.79 7.65
N LEU A 69 -9.33 13.52 7.63
CA LEU A 69 -10.69 13.06 7.95
C LEU A 69 -10.97 13.09 9.45
N GLY A 70 -9.94 12.86 10.25
CA GLY A 70 -10.05 12.80 11.69
C GLY A 70 -9.02 11.86 12.29
N THR A 71 -9.35 11.28 13.45
CA THR A 71 -8.48 10.34 14.16
C THR A 71 -9.17 9.00 14.37
N ILE A 72 -8.36 7.95 14.49
CA ILE A 72 -8.80 6.61 14.88
C ILE A 72 -7.93 6.10 16.02
N ASN A 73 -8.46 5.12 16.73
CA ASN A 73 -7.68 4.37 17.71
C ASN A 73 -7.12 3.10 17.05
N LEU A 74 -5.81 3.05 16.92
CA LEU A 74 -5.09 1.89 16.41
C LEU A 74 -4.37 1.22 17.56
N ARG A 75 -4.92 0.13 18.08
CA ARG A 75 -4.34 -0.67 19.17
C ARG A 75 -3.91 0.18 20.39
N GLY A 76 -4.78 1.10 20.81
CA GLY A 76 -4.53 1.99 21.93
C GLY A 76 -3.77 3.28 21.61
N GLN A 77 -3.35 3.45 20.38
CA GLN A 77 -2.69 4.66 19.88
C GLN A 77 -3.65 5.48 19.02
N ILE A 78 -3.76 6.76 19.28
CA ILE A 78 -4.55 7.67 18.44
C ILE A 78 -3.68 8.13 17.27
N ILE A 79 -4.17 7.90 16.04
CA ILE A 79 -3.49 8.33 14.83
C ILE A 79 -4.42 9.16 13.95
N TRP A 80 -3.84 10.04 13.15
CA TRP A 80 -4.56 10.79 12.14
C TRP A 80 -4.86 9.91 10.92
N VAL A 81 -6.02 10.16 10.29
CA VAL A 81 -6.41 9.56 9.02
C VAL A 81 -6.57 10.67 8.00
N ALA A 82 -5.86 10.54 6.89
CA ALA A 82 -5.87 11.48 5.79
C ALA A 82 -6.60 10.90 4.59
N ASP A 83 -7.23 11.79 3.81
CA ASP A 83 -7.75 11.46 2.48
C ASP A 83 -6.58 11.50 1.49
N LEU A 84 -6.04 10.35 1.12
CA LEU A 84 -4.87 10.27 0.22
C LEU A 84 -5.19 10.84 -1.15
N GLY A 85 -6.36 10.55 -1.69
CA GLY A 85 -6.76 11.08 -2.99
C GLY A 85 -6.76 12.60 -3.01
N GLN A 86 -7.38 13.22 -2.01
CA GLN A 86 -7.40 14.68 -1.89
C GLN A 86 -6.00 15.25 -1.71
N PHE A 87 -5.16 14.61 -0.90
CA PHE A 87 -3.76 15.00 -0.72
C PHE A 87 -2.99 15.00 -2.05
N LEU A 88 -3.19 13.98 -2.86
CA LEU A 88 -2.53 13.83 -4.17
C LEU A 88 -3.16 14.70 -5.26
N GLY A 89 -4.33 15.30 -5.02
CA GLY A 89 -5.05 16.06 -6.02
C GLY A 89 -5.93 15.21 -6.94
N ASP A 90 -6.37 14.05 -6.48
CA ASP A 90 -7.34 13.23 -7.20
C ASP A 90 -8.66 13.99 -7.36
N PRO A 91 -9.20 14.11 -8.59
CA PRO A 91 -10.42 14.90 -8.81
C PRO A 91 -11.68 14.27 -8.24
N THR A 92 -11.67 12.97 -7.93
CA THR A 92 -12.84 12.24 -7.45
C THR A 92 -12.83 12.19 -5.93
N PRO A 93 -13.88 12.70 -5.26
CA PRO A 93 -13.93 12.69 -3.81
C PRO A 93 -14.09 11.28 -3.25
N LEU A 94 -13.53 11.07 -2.05
CA LEU A 94 -13.69 9.83 -1.30
C LEU A 94 -15.16 9.69 -0.84
N ARG A 95 -15.73 8.52 -1.07
CA ARG A 95 -17.08 8.21 -0.58
C ARG A 95 -16.99 7.79 0.89
N ILE A 96 -17.52 8.65 1.75
CA ILE A 96 -17.57 8.41 3.21
C ILE A 96 -18.90 7.83 3.68
N ASN A 97 -19.94 7.81 2.83
CA ASN A 97 -21.25 7.23 3.13
C ASN A 97 -21.32 5.74 2.75
N ARG A 98 -20.29 5.00 3.09
CA ARG A 98 -20.15 3.55 2.84
C ARG A 98 -19.92 2.83 4.17
N PRO A 99 -20.22 1.52 4.25
CA PRO A 99 -20.08 0.77 5.51
C PRO A 99 -18.67 0.79 6.07
N GLU A 100 -17.66 0.70 5.19
CA GLU A 100 -16.25 0.66 5.58
C GLU A 100 -15.40 1.44 4.59
N ILE A 101 -14.41 2.15 5.12
CA ILE A 101 -13.40 2.87 4.34
C ILE A 101 -12.07 2.12 4.49
N PRO A 102 -11.42 1.76 3.38
CA PRO A 102 -10.08 1.17 3.47
C PRO A 102 -9.07 2.19 3.96
N VAL A 103 -8.31 1.85 5.00
CA VAL A 103 -7.26 2.70 5.57
C VAL A 103 -5.97 1.91 5.66
N ILE A 104 -4.89 2.52 5.17
CA ILE A 104 -3.54 1.97 5.23
C ILE A 104 -2.76 2.81 6.24
N ALA A 105 -2.37 2.23 7.37
CA ALA A 105 -1.49 2.89 8.31
C ALA A 105 -0.05 2.75 7.82
N VAL A 106 0.56 3.86 7.44
CA VAL A 106 1.94 3.93 6.96
C VAL A 106 2.84 4.55 8.00
N GLU A 107 4.06 4.08 8.05
CA GLU A 107 5.04 4.48 9.06
C GLU A 107 6.41 4.76 8.43
N ASP A 108 7.04 5.83 8.87
CA ASP A 108 8.44 6.13 8.61
C ASP A 108 9.05 6.76 9.87
N GLN A 109 10.06 6.12 10.42
CA GLN A 109 10.64 6.53 11.69
C GLN A 109 9.56 6.63 12.79
N ASP A 110 9.38 7.79 13.39
CA ASP A 110 8.42 8.02 14.49
C ASP A 110 7.05 8.54 13.99
N THR A 111 6.87 8.65 12.67
CA THR A 111 5.64 9.18 12.09
C THR A 111 4.74 8.05 11.60
N LEU A 112 3.51 8.05 12.09
CA LEU A 112 2.48 7.08 11.73
C LEU A 112 1.23 7.84 11.27
N LEU A 113 0.71 7.51 10.09
CA LEU A 113 -0.44 8.17 9.49
C LEU A 113 -1.33 7.14 8.80
N GLY A 114 -2.63 7.21 9.00
CA GLY A 114 -3.60 6.42 8.24
C GLY A 114 -3.91 7.11 6.91
N LEU A 115 -3.87 6.36 5.82
CA LEU A 115 -4.22 6.84 4.49
C LEU A 115 -5.53 6.17 4.05
N ALA A 116 -6.61 6.95 3.96
CA ALA A 116 -7.87 6.47 3.42
C ALA A 116 -7.79 6.44 1.89
N VAL A 117 -8.19 5.33 1.30
CA VAL A 117 -8.14 5.09 -0.16
C VAL A 117 -9.51 4.63 -0.67
N GLY A 118 -9.65 4.51 -1.98
CA GLY A 118 -10.92 4.10 -2.59
C GLY A 118 -11.21 2.62 -2.44
N ASP A 119 -10.23 1.76 -2.74
CA ASP A 119 -10.39 0.32 -2.69
C ASP A 119 -9.04 -0.38 -2.55
N MET A 120 -9.02 -1.52 -1.86
CA MET A 120 -7.84 -2.38 -1.72
C MET A 120 -7.85 -3.46 -2.79
N ARG A 121 -6.67 -3.76 -3.35
CA ARG A 121 -6.48 -4.82 -4.34
C ARG A 121 -5.58 -5.95 -3.86
N GLY A 122 -5.19 -5.93 -2.58
CA GLY A 122 -4.39 -6.97 -1.96
C GLY A 122 -2.89 -6.89 -2.22
N MET A 123 -2.17 -7.85 -1.64
CA MET A 123 -0.72 -7.91 -1.71
C MET A 123 -0.26 -8.61 -2.99
N ARG A 124 0.85 -8.12 -3.56
CA ARG A 124 1.49 -8.74 -4.72
C ARG A 124 3.00 -8.51 -4.70
N TRP A 125 3.75 -9.50 -5.18
CA TRP A 125 5.17 -9.39 -5.45
C TRP A 125 5.37 -8.67 -6.79
N LEU A 126 6.08 -7.55 -6.77
CA LEU A 126 6.37 -6.76 -7.97
C LEU A 126 7.88 -6.68 -8.19
N PRO A 127 8.37 -6.97 -9.41
CA PRO A 127 9.79 -6.98 -9.68
C PRO A 127 10.34 -5.56 -9.82
N PRO A 128 11.35 -5.18 -9.01
CA PRO A 128 11.92 -3.83 -9.09
C PRO A 128 12.62 -3.54 -10.42
N GLU A 129 13.12 -4.57 -11.10
CA GLU A 129 13.76 -4.45 -12.42
C GLU A 129 12.78 -4.03 -13.53
N ASN A 130 11.48 -4.25 -13.36
CA ASN A 130 10.43 -3.86 -14.32
C ASN A 130 9.83 -2.48 -14.01
N LEU A 131 10.27 -1.84 -12.94
CA LEU A 131 9.80 -0.51 -12.59
C LEU A 131 10.25 0.52 -13.61
N GLN A 132 9.30 1.21 -14.23
CA GLN A 132 9.57 2.33 -15.13
C GLN A 132 9.71 3.61 -14.31
N LEU A 133 10.86 4.27 -14.40
CA LEU A 133 11.12 5.51 -13.65
C LEU A 133 10.52 6.75 -14.31
N GLN A 134 10.22 6.66 -15.59
CA GLN A 134 9.60 7.75 -16.35
C GLN A 134 8.27 7.27 -16.91
N LEU A 135 7.20 7.93 -16.48
CA LEU A 135 5.83 7.64 -16.92
C LEU A 135 5.22 8.88 -17.54
N ASN A 136 4.40 8.68 -18.56
CA ASN A 136 3.61 9.75 -19.17
C ASN A 136 2.26 9.88 -18.48
N GLY A 137 1.71 11.11 -18.47
CA GLY A 137 0.34 11.34 -17.99
C GLY A 137 0.17 11.39 -16.48
N ILE A 138 1.27 11.49 -15.72
CA ILE A 138 1.17 11.71 -14.26
C ILE A 138 0.85 13.18 -14.01
N PRO A 139 -0.23 13.48 -13.26
CA PRO A 139 -0.53 14.85 -12.88
C PRO A 139 0.61 15.49 -12.08
N ASP A 140 0.86 16.78 -12.29
CA ASP A 140 1.93 17.52 -11.61
C ASP A 140 1.76 17.49 -10.08
N SER A 141 0.51 17.46 -9.58
CA SER A 141 0.22 17.38 -8.16
C SER A 141 0.67 16.06 -7.52
N MET A 142 0.75 14.99 -8.31
CA MET A 142 1.11 13.65 -7.85
C MET A 142 2.58 13.31 -8.07
N ALA A 143 3.23 13.97 -9.04
CA ALA A 143 4.59 13.64 -9.48
C ALA A 143 5.62 13.58 -8.33
N PRO A 144 5.61 14.47 -7.33
CA PRO A 144 6.57 14.39 -6.22
C PRO A 144 6.43 13.15 -5.35
N PHE A 145 5.30 12.44 -5.45
CA PHE A 145 4.95 11.30 -4.58
C PHE A 145 4.96 9.97 -5.32
N ILE A 146 5.31 9.96 -6.61
CA ILE A 146 5.36 8.76 -7.44
C ILE A 146 6.80 8.53 -7.88
N ARG A 147 7.36 7.36 -7.53
CA ARG A 147 8.74 6.98 -7.85
C ARG A 147 8.88 6.28 -9.20
N GLY A 148 7.78 5.86 -9.79
CA GLY A 148 7.72 5.13 -11.04
C GLY A 148 6.47 4.29 -11.10
N GLY A 149 6.44 3.30 -11.97
CA GLY A 149 5.30 2.41 -12.08
C GLY A 149 5.57 1.17 -12.91
N TRP A 150 4.72 0.19 -12.74
CA TRP A 150 4.71 -1.04 -13.53
C TRP A 150 3.65 -0.93 -14.61
N LEU A 151 4.07 -1.22 -15.84
CA LEU A 151 3.18 -1.17 -17.01
C LEU A 151 2.11 -2.28 -16.91
N PRO A 152 0.97 -2.11 -17.62
CA PRO A 152 -0.06 -3.12 -17.66
C PRO A 152 0.48 -4.47 -18.11
N ASP A 153 -0.05 -5.54 -17.53
CA ASP A 153 0.22 -6.92 -17.94
C ASP A 153 -1.00 -7.52 -18.66
N GLU A 154 -0.94 -8.83 -18.94
CA GLU A 154 -2.02 -9.51 -19.66
C GLU A 154 -3.33 -9.59 -18.86
N ASP A 155 -3.23 -9.53 -17.54
CA ASP A 155 -4.37 -9.71 -16.63
C ASP A 155 -5.05 -8.39 -16.25
N GLU A 156 -4.31 -7.28 -16.25
CA GLU A 156 -4.83 -5.98 -15.81
C GLU A 156 -4.36 -4.84 -16.72
N ASP A 157 -5.29 -4.02 -17.19
CA ASP A 157 -5.03 -2.89 -18.08
C ASP A 157 -4.84 -1.58 -17.28
N VAL A 158 -4.01 -1.63 -16.25
CA VAL A 158 -3.70 -0.47 -15.41
C VAL A 158 -2.19 -0.36 -15.15
N ILE A 159 -1.70 0.87 -15.03
CA ILE A 159 -0.35 1.15 -14.53
C ILE A 159 -0.42 1.20 -13.01
N TRP A 160 0.39 0.40 -12.34
CA TRP A 160 0.55 0.45 -10.89
C TRP A 160 1.65 1.45 -10.54
N HIS A 161 1.26 2.62 -10.02
CA HIS A 161 2.19 3.69 -9.66
C HIS A 161 2.80 3.40 -8.28
N LEU A 162 4.12 3.46 -8.18
CA LEU A 162 4.82 3.28 -6.91
C LEU A 162 4.72 4.55 -6.07
N LEU A 163 3.99 4.48 -4.97
CA LEU A 163 3.84 5.59 -4.03
C LEU A 163 5.06 5.69 -3.12
N ASP A 164 5.60 6.89 -3.01
CA ASP A 164 6.63 7.25 -2.04
C ASP A 164 5.96 7.72 -0.74
N HIS A 165 5.71 6.80 0.19
CA HIS A 165 5.05 7.12 1.45
C HIS A 165 5.89 8.03 2.35
N VAL A 166 7.21 7.96 2.25
CA VAL A 166 8.10 8.85 2.99
C VAL A 166 7.91 10.29 2.53
N ALA A 167 7.86 10.52 1.22
CA ALA A 167 7.57 11.83 0.65
C ALA A 167 6.18 12.34 1.09
N VAL A 168 5.18 11.47 1.12
CA VAL A 168 3.84 11.81 1.62
C VAL A 168 3.91 12.25 3.08
N LEU A 169 4.54 11.46 3.95
CA LEU A 169 4.62 11.75 5.38
C LEU A 169 5.37 13.04 5.70
N ARG A 170 6.37 13.39 4.88
CA ARG A 170 7.21 14.58 5.06
C ARG A 170 6.75 15.81 4.29
N SER A 171 5.61 15.74 3.62
CA SER A 171 5.14 16.81 2.77
C SER A 171 4.72 18.05 3.56
N ALA A 172 5.03 19.25 3.02
CA ALA A 172 4.53 20.50 3.54
C ALA A 172 3.02 20.70 3.31
N ARG A 173 2.38 19.89 2.49
CA ARG A 173 0.93 19.98 2.25
C ARG A 173 0.08 19.80 3.50
N TRP A 174 0.59 19.10 4.51
CA TRP A 174 -0.11 18.91 5.79
C TRP A 174 -0.20 20.20 6.62
N ALA A 175 0.68 21.16 6.36
CA ALA A 175 0.78 22.40 7.13
C ALA A 175 -0.17 23.52 6.69
N THR A 176 -1.03 23.28 5.70
CA THR A 176 -1.96 24.29 5.16
C THR A 176 -3.36 24.19 5.75
#